data_ff0d8231d78429b91f6ca64c1ae257f8
#
_entry.id   ff0d8231d78429b91f6ca64c1ae257f8
#
_cell.length_a   1.000
_cell.length_b   1.000
_cell.length_c   1.000
_cell.angle_alpha   90.00
_cell.angle_beta   90.00
_cell.angle_gamma   90.00
#
_symmetry.space_group_name_H-M   'P 1'
#
loop_
_entity.id
_entity.type
_entity.pdbx_description
1 polymer ?
#
loop_
_entity_poly.entity_id
_entity_poly.type
_entity_poly.pdbx_seq_one_letter_code
_entity_poly.pdbx_strand_id
1 'polypeptide(L)'
;MVRFPSQLEEYYQSDFHAPAGILLEDLINSRTGCYVGCMTNDYEMIALHDVYDIPHPAASGLSEAMTANRVSWFYGLKGPSMTIDTACSSSLYALHYACQSLRLRETNMVSLKTC
;
A
#
# COMPACT_ATOMS: atom_id res chain seq x y z
N MET A 1 -5.17 20.38 -0.77
CA MET A 1 -5.15 19.44 0.36
C MET A 1 -6.50 18.71 0.35
N VAL A 2 -6.54 17.48 -0.13
CA VAL A 2 -7.79 16.69 -0.20
C VAL A 2 -8.01 16.09 1.20
N ARG A 3 -9.05 16.53 1.88
CA ARG A 3 -9.45 16.01 3.18
C ARG A 3 -10.28 14.75 2.92
N PHE A 4 -9.77 13.60 3.32
CA PHE A 4 -10.54 12.36 3.28
C PHE A 4 -11.69 12.40 4.30
N PRO A 5 -12.83 11.72 4.03
CA PRO A 5 -13.91 11.60 4.99
C PRO A 5 -13.42 10.95 6.29
N SER A 6 -13.80 11.49 7.42
CA SER A 6 -13.41 11.04 8.77
C SER A 6 -13.62 9.54 9.04
N GLN A 7 -14.56 8.91 8.36
CA GLN A 7 -14.82 7.46 8.48
C GLN A 7 -13.74 6.58 7.86
N LEU A 8 -13.05 7.06 6.83
CA LEU A 8 -11.92 6.33 6.23
C LEU A 8 -10.66 6.45 7.10
N GLU A 9 -10.45 7.59 7.76
CA GLU A 9 -9.36 7.75 8.72
C GLU A 9 -9.51 6.77 9.89
N GLU A 10 -10.72 6.58 10.42
CA GLU A 10 -11.00 5.68 11.53
C GLU A 10 -10.79 4.20 11.14
N TYR A 11 -11.21 3.82 9.93
CA TYR A 11 -11.02 2.46 9.40
C TYR A 11 -9.54 2.13 9.16
N TYR A 12 -8.78 3.05 8.55
CA TYR A 12 -7.35 2.85 8.30
C TYR A 12 -6.52 2.95 9.58
N GLN A 13 -6.91 3.79 10.55
CA GLN A 13 -6.26 3.85 11.85
C GLN A 13 -6.40 2.54 12.63
N SER A 14 -7.58 1.92 12.62
CA SER A 14 -7.81 0.68 13.37
C SER A 14 -6.98 -0.49 12.86
N ASP A 15 -6.84 -0.64 11.54
CA ASP A 15 -6.13 -1.77 10.94
C ASP A 15 -4.60 -1.63 10.95
N PHE A 16 -4.09 -0.39 10.92
CA PHE A 16 -2.65 -0.14 10.84
C PHE A 16 -1.99 0.08 12.21
N HIS A 17 -2.70 0.64 13.17
CA HIS A 17 -2.15 1.02 14.47
C HIS A 17 -2.40 0.02 15.58
N ALA A 18 -3.53 -0.70 15.54
CA ALA A 18 -3.94 -1.57 16.63
C ALA A 18 -2.93 -2.69 16.99
N PRO A 19 -2.25 -3.35 16.04
CA PRO A 19 -1.34 -4.45 16.38
C PRO A 19 0.03 -4.03 16.88
N ALA A 20 0.51 -2.84 16.53
CA ALA A 20 1.91 -2.44 16.77
C ALA A 20 2.07 -1.36 17.85
N GLY A 21 1.00 -0.70 18.28
CA GLY A 21 1.06 0.37 19.29
C GLY A 21 1.87 1.59 18.84
N ILE A 22 2.04 1.81 17.52
CA ILE A 22 2.82 2.91 16.95
C ILE A 22 1.88 4.09 16.75
N LEU A 23 2.30 5.27 17.21
CA LEU A 23 1.55 6.50 17.01
C LEU A 23 1.66 6.96 15.54
N LEU A 24 0.57 7.50 15.02
CA LEU A 24 0.52 8.04 13.65
C LEU A 24 1.58 9.13 13.42
N GLU A 25 1.85 9.93 14.45
CA GLU A 25 2.85 11.00 14.40
C GLU A 25 4.26 10.48 14.14
N ASP A 26 4.59 9.28 14.66
CA ASP A 26 5.88 8.63 14.46
C ASP A 26 6.04 8.04 13.05
N LEU A 27 4.90 7.77 12.38
CA LEU A 27 4.90 7.26 11.01
C LEU A 27 5.05 8.36 9.97
N ILE A 28 4.48 9.53 10.22
CA ILE A 28 4.53 10.65 9.28
C ILE A 28 5.98 11.07 9.01
N ASN A 29 6.37 11.09 7.73
CA ASN A 29 7.74 11.38 7.28
C ASN A 29 8.81 10.37 7.74
N SER A 30 8.42 9.24 8.32
CA SER A 30 9.37 8.18 8.67
C SER A 30 9.92 7.46 7.43
N ARG A 31 11.09 6.83 7.59
CA ARG A 31 11.66 5.92 6.57
C ARG A 31 11.02 4.52 6.64
N THR A 32 9.69 4.49 6.70
CA THR A 32 8.92 3.24 6.69
C THR A 32 8.69 2.79 5.26
N GLY A 33 9.05 1.54 4.97
CA GLY A 33 8.77 0.91 3.69
C GLY A 33 7.36 0.29 3.66
N CYS A 34 6.71 0.32 2.50
CA CYS A 34 5.40 -0.30 2.27
C CYS A 34 5.52 -1.40 1.21
N TYR A 35 5.25 -2.64 1.60
CA TYR A 35 5.33 -3.81 0.74
C TYR A 35 3.98 -4.51 0.71
N VAL A 36 3.38 -4.59 -0.47
CA VAL A 36 2.06 -5.21 -0.67
C VAL A 36 2.21 -6.41 -1.59
N GLY A 37 1.83 -7.59 -1.11
CA GLY A 37 1.67 -8.78 -1.94
C GLY A 37 0.25 -8.83 -2.46
N CYS A 38 0.05 -8.79 -3.77
CA CYS A 38 -1.27 -8.86 -4.40
C CYS A 38 -1.26 -9.88 -5.52
N MET A 39 -2.40 -10.48 -5.78
CA MET A 39 -2.62 -11.40 -6.90
C MET A 39 -3.96 -11.06 -7.52
N THR A 40 -3.97 -10.79 -8.82
CA THR A 40 -5.15 -10.42 -9.61
C THR A 40 -5.75 -9.04 -9.29
N ASN A 41 -6.24 -8.39 -10.33
CA ASN A 41 -6.93 -7.10 -10.23
C ASN A 41 -8.28 -7.19 -10.95
N ASP A 42 -9.20 -7.95 -10.38
CA ASP A 42 -10.53 -8.18 -10.97
C ASP A 42 -11.30 -6.87 -11.17
N TYR A 43 -11.10 -5.91 -10.26
CA TYR A 43 -11.75 -4.62 -10.35
C TYR A 43 -11.28 -3.81 -11.57
N GLU A 44 -10.00 -3.86 -11.91
CA GLU A 44 -9.46 -3.24 -13.12
C GLU A 44 -10.08 -3.88 -14.37
N MET A 45 -10.17 -5.21 -14.39
CA MET A 45 -10.77 -5.95 -15.51
C MET A 45 -12.24 -5.56 -15.72
N ILE A 46 -13.01 -5.43 -14.63
CA ILE A 46 -14.41 -5.02 -14.68
C ILE A 46 -14.53 -3.56 -15.13
N ALA A 47 -13.72 -2.66 -14.58
CA ALA A 47 -13.79 -1.23 -14.86
C ALA A 47 -13.31 -0.87 -16.27
N LEU A 48 -12.41 -1.66 -16.86
CA LEU A 48 -11.90 -1.46 -18.23
C LEU A 48 -12.64 -2.30 -19.27
N HIS A 49 -13.71 -3.01 -18.88
CA HIS A 49 -14.48 -3.83 -19.81
C HIS A 49 -15.12 -3.01 -20.94
N ASP A 50 -15.53 -1.77 -20.66
CA ASP A 50 -16.07 -0.87 -21.67
C ASP A 50 -15.01 0.18 -22.08
N VAL A 51 -14.49 0.03 -23.30
CA VAL A 51 -13.47 0.92 -23.87
C VAL A 51 -13.99 2.36 -24.06
N TYR A 52 -15.30 2.55 -24.15
CA TYR A 52 -15.91 3.86 -24.35
C TYR A 52 -16.18 4.63 -23.04
N ASP A 53 -16.13 3.96 -21.90
CA ASP A 53 -16.40 4.55 -20.58
C ASP A 53 -15.25 4.29 -19.60
N ILE A 54 -14.02 4.60 -20.03
CA ILE A 54 -12.84 4.47 -19.16
C ILE A 54 -12.85 5.62 -18.15
N PRO A 55 -12.87 5.33 -16.83
CA PRO A 55 -12.82 6.36 -15.81
C PRO A 55 -11.56 7.22 -15.93
N HIS A 56 -11.68 8.54 -15.88
CA HIS A 56 -10.54 9.47 -15.95
C HIS A 56 -9.37 9.12 -15.02
N PRO A 57 -9.58 8.67 -13.74
CA PRO A 57 -8.50 8.26 -12.86
C PRO A 57 -8.08 6.79 -13.02
N ALA A 58 -8.35 6.12 -14.16
CA ALA A 58 -8.09 4.69 -14.31
C ALA A 58 -6.63 4.32 -13.98
N ALA A 59 -5.65 5.04 -14.50
CA ALA A 59 -4.24 4.76 -14.28
C ALA A 59 -3.83 4.85 -12.80
N SER A 60 -4.31 5.87 -12.07
CA SER A 60 -4.01 6.06 -10.65
C SER A 60 -4.98 5.33 -9.72
N GLY A 61 -6.18 5.02 -10.22
CA GLY A 61 -7.26 4.41 -9.46
C GLY A 61 -7.28 2.89 -9.51
N LEU A 62 -6.89 2.28 -10.61
CA LEU A 62 -7.04 0.85 -10.87
C LEU A 62 -5.70 0.10 -10.87
N SER A 63 -4.58 0.76 -11.19
CA SER A 63 -3.28 0.10 -11.29
C SER A 63 -2.84 -0.54 -9.97
N GLU A 64 -2.46 -1.81 -10.02
CA GLU A 64 -1.88 -2.55 -8.88
C GLU A 64 -0.66 -1.86 -8.31
N ALA A 65 0.20 -1.29 -9.15
CA ALA A 65 1.39 -0.56 -8.72
C ALA A 65 1.08 0.57 -7.74
N MET A 66 -0.14 1.13 -7.81
CA MET A 66 -0.56 2.22 -6.94
C MET A 66 -1.07 1.74 -5.58
N THR A 67 -1.27 0.45 -5.37
CA THR A 67 -1.81 -0.09 -4.10
C THR A 67 -0.89 0.24 -2.92
N ALA A 68 0.40 -0.09 -3.01
CA ALA A 68 1.38 0.27 -1.99
C ALA A 68 1.60 1.79 -1.91
N ASN A 69 1.62 2.46 -3.07
CA ASN A 69 1.86 3.90 -3.15
C ASN A 69 0.76 4.73 -2.49
N ARG A 70 -0.50 4.30 -2.56
CA ARG A 70 -1.62 4.96 -1.86
C ARG A 70 -1.43 4.94 -0.36
N VAL A 71 -1.03 3.78 0.20
CA VAL A 71 -0.74 3.65 1.63
C VAL A 71 0.41 4.56 2.01
N SER A 72 1.51 4.52 1.26
CA SER A 72 2.68 5.37 1.50
C SER A 72 2.36 6.85 1.42
N TRP A 73 1.52 7.25 0.45
CA TRP A 73 1.10 8.64 0.29
C TRP A 73 0.20 9.10 1.44
N PHE A 74 -0.76 8.26 1.84
CA PHE A 74 -1.72 8.59 2.91
C PHE A 74 -1.00 8.84 4.25
N TYR A 75 -0.03 7.99 4.60
CA TYR A 75 0.72 8.11 5.84
C TYR A 75 2.00 8.96 5.71
N GLY A 76 2.29 9.50 4.54
CA GLY A 76 3.50 10.30 4.30
C GLY A 76 4.81 9.53 4.47
N LEU A 77 4.81 8.21 4.20
CA LEU A 77 5.97 7.34 4.34
C LEU A 77 7.05 7.69 3.32
N LYS A 78 8.31 7.63 3.72
CA LYS A 78 9.48 7.99 2.88
C LYS A 78 10.37 6.81 2.51
N GLY A 79 10.02 5.60 2.95
CA GLY A 79 10.72 4.39 2.55
C GLY A 79 10.28 3.87 1.18
N PRO A 80 10.88 2.75 0.72
CA PRO A 80 10.46 2.07 -0.50
C PRO A 80 8.98 1.68 -0.46
N SER A 81 8.31 1.81 -1.60
CA SER A 81 6.89 1.45 -1.74
C SER A 81 6.75 0.58 -2.99
N MET A 82 6.30 -0.65 -2.82
CA MET A 82 6.15 -1.58 -3.94
C MET A 82 5.00 -2.56 -3.75
N THR A 83 4.34 -2.86 -4.86
CA THR A 83 3.39 -3.96 -4.96
C THR A 83 4.06 -5.11 -5.71
N ILE A 84 3.90 -6.31 -5.21
CA ILE A 84 4.56 -7.51 -5.72
C ILE A 84 3.47 -8.53 -6.08
N ASP A 85 3.46 -8.93 -7.34
CA ASP A 85 2.63 -10.04 -7.82
C ASP A 85 3.53 -11.21 -8.26
N THR A 86 3.44 -12.28 -7.51
CA THR A 86 4.00 -13.61 -7.84
C THR A 86 2.92 -14.68 -7.60
N ALA A 87 1.68 -14.36 -7.93
CA ALA A 87 0.50 -15.18 -7.68
C ALA A 87 0.36 -15.53 -6.18
N CYS A 88 0.01 -16.76 -5.83
CA CYS A 88 -0.19 -17.19 -4.45
C CYS A 88 1.06 -17.04 -3.53
N SER A 89 2.25 -16.83 -4.06
CA SER A 89 3.47 -16.58 -3.29
C SER A 89 3.78 -15.10 -3.05
N SER A 90 2.95 -14.18 -3.52
CA SER A 90 3.18 -12.71 -3.45
C SER A 90 3.45 -12.24 -2.02
N SER A 91 2.70 -12.76 -1.04
CA SER A 91 2.86 -12.41 0.37
C SER A 91 4.23 -12.80 0.91
N LEU A 92 4.76 -13.96 0.51
CA LEU A 92 6.07 -14.44 0.96
C LEU A 92 7.20 -13.61 0.36
N TYR A 93 7.08 -13.24 -0.92
CA TYR A 93 8.04 -12.35 -1.56
C TYR A 93 8.01 -10.94 -0.97
N ALA A 94 6.82 -10.39 -0.68
CA ALA A 94 6.70 -9.12 -0.01
C ALA A 94 7.37 -9.14 1.37
N LEU A 95 7.17 -10.20 2.15
CA LEU A 95 7.86 -10.40 3.42
C LEU A 95 9.39 -10.50 3.25
N HIS A 96 9.86 -11.22 2.23
CA HIS A 96 11.28 -11.34 1.96
C HIS A 96 11.93 -9.97 1.69
N TYR A 97 11.35 -9.17 0.81
CA TYR A 97 11.86 -7.84 0.50
C TYR A 97 11.76 -6.87 1.68
N ALA A 98 10.69 -6.95 2.47
CA ALA A 98 10.55 -6.18 3.70
C ALA A 98 11.69 -6.51 4.69
N CYS A 99 11.96 -7.79 4.92
CA CYS A 99 13.07 -8.23 5.76
C CYS A 99 14.44 -7.81 5.22
N GLN A 100 14.62 -7.89 3.90
CA GLN A 100 15.87 -7.47 3.27
C GLN A 100 16.12 -5.98 3.44
N SER A 101 15.09 -5.15 3.23
CA SER A 101 15.17 -3.70 3.42
C SER A 101 15.53 -3.30 4.85
N LEU A 102 14.97 -4.00 5.86
CA LEU A 102 15.36 -3.81 7.25
C LEU A 102 16.81 -4.20 7.52
N ARG A 103 17.28 -5.33 6.98
CA ARG A 103 18.67 -5.80 7.13
C ARG A 103 19.68 -4.85 6.51
N LEU A 104 19.35 -4.28 5.35
CA LEU A 104 20.18 -3.31 4.64
C LEU A 104 20.06 -1.89 5.25
N ARG A 105 19.23 -1.69 6.27
CA ARG A 105 18.96 -0.39 6.90
C ARG A 105 18.45 0.67 5.92
N GLU A 106 17.80 0.25 4.86
CA GLU A 106 17.09 1.16 3.93
C GLU A 106 15.84 1.75 4.59
N THR A 107 15.22 0.96 5.48
CA THR A 107 14.05 1.35 6.25
C THR A 107 14.26 1.10 7.74
N ASN A 108 13.60 1.88 8.58
CA ASN A 108 13.56 1.68 10.02
C ASN A 108 12.39 0.80 10.45
N MET A 109 11.32 0.85 9.66
CA MET A 109 10.10 0.05 9.85
C MET A 109 9.58 -0.39 8.48
N VAL A 110 8.76 -1.44 8.48
CA VAL A 110 8.07 -1.90 7.28
C VAL A 110 6.60 -2.15 7.57
N SER A 111 5.76 -1.74 6.63
CA SER A 111 4.36 -2.13 6.55
C SER A 111 4.25 -3.24 5.52
N LEU A 112 3.68 -4.36 5.93
CA LEU A 112 3.44 -5.51 5.08
C LEU A 112 1.94 -5.76 5.01
N LYS A 113 1.40 -5.85 3.81
CA LYS A 113 0.00 -6.19 3.58
C LYS A 113 -0.12 -7.21 2.45
N THR A 114 -1.13 -8.05 2.55
CA THR A 114 -1.52 -9.01 1.49
C THR A 114 -2.95 -8.73 1.08
N CYS A 115 -3.20 -8.78 -0.21
CA CYS A 115 -4.54 -8.72 -0.80
C CYS A 115 -5.04 -10.12 -1.12
#